data_812136c2e6e0a3f7c9b0b3b80cb0e7fe
#
_entry.id   812136c2e6e0a3f7c9b0b3b80cb0e7fe
#
_cell.length_a   1.000
_cell.length_b   1.000
_cell.length_c   1.000
_cell.angle_alpha   90.00
_cell.angle_beta   90.00
_cell.angle_gamma   90.00
#
_symmetry.space_group_name_H-M   'P 1'
#
loop_
_entity.id
_entity.type
_entity.pdbx_description
1 polymer ?
#
loop_
_entity_poly.entity_id
_entity_poly.type
_entity_poly.pdbx_seq_one_letter_code
_entity_poly.pdbx_strand_id
1 'polypeptide(L)'
;STRKESSAASDVYKRQVDGQREDKAGSMFKDTVEITVKGHTLPYVSRGGLKLEKAMTHFGVTLKDKVCMDVGASTGGFTDCMLQNGAVKVYSIDVGHGQLDWKLRNDERVVCMERTNIRYVVPEDIQELSQFTSIDVSFISLTKVLLPVRNLLTEDGEVVCLIKPQFEAGREKVGKKGVVRDPAVHREVIEMVTAYAQSISFAPCHLEFSPIKGPE
;
A
#
# COMPACT_ATOMS: atom_id res chain seq x y z
N SER A 1 26.63 -8.68 27.37
CA SER A 1 25.18 -8.94 27.20
C SER A 1 24.81 -8.59 25.80
N THR A 2 24.42 -9.59 25.02
CA THR A 2 23.99 -9.43 23.64
C THR A 2 22.60 -8.82 23.63
N ARG A 3 22.48 -7.63 23.10
CA ARG A 3 21.21 -6.90 22.97
C ARG A 3 20.46 -7.44 21.76
N LYS A 4 19.40 -8.25 21.97
CA LYS A 4 18.46 -8.55 20.91
C LYS A 4 17.49 -7.38 20.76
N GLU A 5 17.70 -6.55 19.74
CA GLU A 5 16.75 -5.50 19.41
C GLU A 5 15.55 -6.11 18.66
N SER A 6 14.37 -5.95 19.21
CA SER A 6 13.14 -6.30 18.51
C SER A 6 12.73 -5.12 17.64
N SER A 7 12.55 -5.31 16.31
CA SER A 7 11.98 -4.30 15.46
C SER A 7 10.58 -3.91 15.95
N ALA A 8 10.33 -2.63 16.07
CA ALA A 8 9.19 -2.06 16.78
C ALA A 8 7.82 -2.18 16.06
N ALA A 9 7.75 -2.80 14.90
CA ALA A 9 6.56 -2.70 14.05
C ALA A 9 5.66 -3.94 14.04
N SER A 10 6.08 -5.07 14.61
CA SER A 10 5.25 -6.27 14.59
C SER A 10 4.51 -6.42 15.92
N ASP A 11 3.21 -6.33 15.84
CA ASP A 11 2.22 -6.82 16.79
C ASP A 11 2.74 -7.14 18.21
N VAL A 12 2.91 -6.10 19.02
CA VAL A 12 3.31 -6.13 20.42
C VAL A 12 2.51 -7.18 21.25
N TYR A 13 1.32 -7.53 20.78
CA TYR A 13 0.41 -8.48 21.42
C TYR A 13 0.82 -9.96 21.32
N LYS A 14 1.81 -10.29 20.54
CA LYS A 14 2.14 -11.70 20.22
C LYS A 14 3.47 -12.17 20.76
N ARG A 15 4.31 -11.28 21.28
CA ARG A 15 5.59 -11.64 21.84
C ARG A 15 5.46 -12.14 23.27
N GLN A 16 6.00 -13.29 23.54
CA GLN A 16 6.11 -13.86 24.88
C GLN A 16 7.59 -14.16 25.19
N VAL A 17 7.97 -13.90 26.42
CA VAL A 17 9.27 -14.24 27.00
C VAL A 17 9.01 -15.21 28.13
N ASP A 18 9.56 -16.43 28.04
CA ASP A 18 9.28 -17.55 28.95
C ASP A 18 7.76 -17.76 29.18
N GLY A 19 6.98 -17.65 28.10
CA GLY A 19 5.52 -17.83 28.12
C GLY A 19 4.72 -16.62 28.64
N GLN A 20 5.36 -15.57 29.15
CA GLN A 20 4.70 -14.36 29.62
C GLN A 20 4.69 -13.28 28.52
N ARG A 21 3.56 -12.56 28.40
CA ARG A 21 3.40 -11.48 27.43
C ARG A 21 4.35 -10.33 27.76
N GLU A 22 5.09 -9.85 26.76
CA GLU A 22 5.99 -8.71 26.88
C GLU A 22 5.63 -7.62 25.83
N ASP A 23 5.12 -6.50 26.33
CA ASP A 23 4.57 -5.42 25.52
C ASP A 23 5.54 -4.25 25.32
N LYS A 24 6.64 -4.20 26.08
CA LYS A 24 7.58 -3.07 26.02
C LYS A 24 8.67 -3.31 24.98
N ALA A 25 8.84 -2.36 24.07
CA ALA A 25 10.02 -2.31 23.20
C ALA A 25 11.25 -1.95 24.05
N GLY A 26 12.38 -2.65 23.82
CA GLY A 26 13.65 -2.37 24.50
C GLY A 26 13.82 -3.01 25.88
N SER A 27 12.88 -3.87 26.34
CA SER A 27 13.10 -4.69 27.52
C SER A 27 14.35 -5.58 27.35
N MET A 28 15.20 -5.60 28.36
CA MET A 28 16.41 -6.44 28.35
C MET A 28 16.17 -7.73 29.10
N PHE A 29 16.52 -8.85 28.48
CA PHE A 29 16.36 -10.18 29.04
C PHE A 29 17.73 -10.90 29.07
N LYS A 30 17.81 -11.93 29.89
CA LYS A 30 18.99 -12.82 29.90
C LYS A 30 19.06 -13.59 28.59
N ASP A 31 20.24 -13.97 28.15
CA ASP A 31 20.44 -14.70 26.90
C ASP A 31 19.78 -16.09 26.89
N THR A 32 19.38 -16.57 28.07
CA THR A 32 18.77 -17.88 28.30
C THR A 32 17.25 -17.91 28.16
N VAL A 33 16.57 -16.75 28.00
CA VAL A 33 15.10 -16.70 27.90
C VAL A 33 14.61 -17.20 26.54
N GLU A 34 13.49 -17.89 26.55
CA GLU A 34 12.78 -18.30 25.33
C GLU A 34 11.87 -17.19 24.86
N ILE A 35 12.11 -16.68 23.63
CA ILE A 35 11.26 -15.68 22.99
C ILE A 35 10.38 -16.37 21.97
N THR A 36 9.08 -16.39 22.21
CA THR A 36 8.09 -16.90 21.27
C THR A 36 7.21 -15.77 20.73
N VAL A 37 6.91 -15.83 19.43
CA VAL A 37 5.92 -14.93 18.80
C VAL A 37 4.70 -15.77 18.48
N LYS A 38 3.61 -15.55 19.19
CA LYS A 38 2.33 -16.25 18.95
C LYS A 38 1.47 -15.51 17.95
N GLY A 39 0.94 -16.21 16.96
CA GLY A 39 -0.02 -15.73 15.97
C GLY A 39 0.45 -15.92 14.55
N HIS A 40 -0.47 -15.72 13.60
CA HIS A 40 -0.11 -15.72 12.18
C HIS A 40 0.81 -14.55 11.90
N THR A 41 2.00 -14.81 11.39
CA THR A 41 2.85 -13.78 10.80
C THR A 41 2.10 -13.20 9.60
N LEU A 42 2.10 -11.87 9.48
CA LEU A 42 1.61 -11.25 8.26
C LEU A 42 2.42 -11.80 7.08
N PRO A 43 1.76 -12.18 5.97
CA PRO A 43 2.47 -12.69 4.80
C PRO A 43 3.33 -11.60 4.13
N TYR A 44 3.05 -10.33 4.40
CA TYR A 44 3.68 -9.15 3.82
C TYR A 44 4.33 -8.28 4.88
N VAL A 45 5.26 -7.41 4.48
CA VAL A 45 5.95 -6.46 5.37
C VAL A 45 4.99 -5.52 6.12
N SER A 46 3.76 -5.37 5.64
CA SER A 46 2.70 -4.64 6.35
C SER A 46 1.31 -5.15 5.97
N ARG A 47 0.29 -4.79 6.79
CA ARG A 47 -1.12 -5.09 6.52
C ARG A 47 -1.63 -4.55 5.18
N GLY A 48 -0.93 -3.55 4.61
CA GLY A 48 -1.26 -3.03 3.29
C GLY A 48 -1.35 -4.12 2.23
N GLY A 49 -0.42 -5.09 2.22
CA GLY A 49 -0.41 -6.19 1.25
C GLY A 49 -1.71 -6.98 1.17
N LEU A 50 -2.42 -7.13 2.29
CA LEU A 50 -3.72 -7.83 2.31
C LEU A 50 -4.81 -7.10 1.50
N LYS A 51 -4.70 -5.78 1.33
CA LYS A 51 -5.64 -5.01 0.51
C LYS A 51 -5.48 -5.35 -0.97
N LEU A 52 -4.22 -5.39 -1.43
CA LEU A 52 -3.90 -5.76 -2.82
C LEU A 52 -4.21 -7.23 -3.08
N GLU A 53 -3.85 -8.13 -2.17
CA GLU A 53 -4.17 -9.57 -2.26
C GLU A 53 -5.68 -9.79 -2.46
N LYS A 54 -6.52 -9.12 -1.66
CA LYS A 54 -7.97 -9.19 -1.83
C LYS A 54 -8.41 -8.71 -3.20
N ALA A 55 -7.92 -7.56 -3.64
CA ALA A 55 -8.26 -7.00 -4.95
C ALA A 55 -7.86 -7.96 -6.08
N MET A 56 -6.66 -8.50 -6.05
CA MET A 56 -6.17 -9.47 -7.04
C MET A 56 -7.08 -10.70 -7.11
N THR A 57 -7.44 -11.26 -5.95
CA THR A 57 -8.31 -12.45 -5.87
C THR A 57 -9.72 -12.16 -6.40
N HIS A 58 -10.31 -11.02 -6.00
CA HIS A 58 -11.69 -10.67 -6.39
C HIS A 58 -11.83 -10.23 -7.83
N PHE A 59 -10.80 -9.55 -8.37
CA PHE A 59 -10.84 -8.97 -9.70
C PHE A 59 -10.15 -9.83 -10.75
N GLY A 60 -9.53 -10.95 -10.34
CA GLY A 60 -8.82 -11.86 -11.24
C GLY A 60 -7.52 -11.27 -11.81
N VAL A 61 -6.88 -10.33 -11.10
CA VAL A 61 -5.64 -9.70 -11.54
C VAL A 61 -4.46 -10.65 -11.33
N THR A 62 -3.61 -10.78 -12.34
CA THR A 62 -2.37 -11.56 -12.29
C THR A 62 -1.16 -10.65 -12.50
N LEU A 63 -0.11 -10.85 -11.72
CA LEU A 63 1.11 -10.00 -11.76
C LEU A 63 2.34 -10.77 -12.28
N LYS A 64 2.17 -12.03 -12.61
CA LYS A 64 3.28 -12.86 -13.10
C LYS A 64 3.92 -12.23 -14.34
N ASP A 65 5.23 -12.08 -14.27
CA ASP A 65 6.09 -11.54 -15.35
C ASP A 65 5.78 -10.07 -15.71
N LYS A 66 5.01 -9.34 -14.87
CA LYS A 66 4.67 -7.92 -15.12
C LYS A 66 5.68 -6.97 -14.46
N VAL A 67 5.90 -5.85 -15.13
CA VAL A 67 6.46 -4.62 -14.54
C VAL A 67 5.34 -3.88 -13.84
N CYS A 68 5.52 -3.56 -12.56
CA CYS A 68 4.51 -2.98 -11.70
C CYS A 68 4.95 -1.64 -11.11
N MET A 69 3.98 -0.86 -10.61
CA MET A 69 4.21 0.37 -9.89
C MET A 69 3.37 0.40 -8.62
N ASP A 70 3.96 0.79 -7.51
CA ASP A 70 3.31 0.98 -6.21
C ASP A 70 3.36 2.47 -5.85
N VAL A 71 2.22 3.16 -5.97
CA VAL A 71 2.08 4.60 -5.73
C VAL A 71 1.54 4.84 -4.33
N GLY A 72 2.37 5.42 -3.47
CA GLY A 72 2.16 5.51 -2.03
C GLY A 72 2.68 4.26 -1.32
N ALA A 73 3.90 3.83 -1.69
CA ALA A 73 4.47 2.55 -1.26
C ALA A 73 4.64 2.45 0.27
N SER A 74 4.92 3.56 0.97
CA SER A 74 5.12 3.59 2.42
C SER A 74 6.10 2.50 2.88
N THR A 75 5.68 1.58 3.74
CA THR A 75 6.51 0.44 4.19
C THR A 75 6.67 -0.66 3.13
N GLY A 76 5.94 -0.61 2.02
CA GLY A 76 6.07 -1.55 0.91
C GLY A 76 5.13 -2.76 0.97
N GLY A 77 4.01 -2.65 1.67
CA GLY A 77 3.07 -3.77 1.74
C GLY A 77 2.55 -4.22 0.38
N PHE A 78 2.22 -3.30 -0.51
CA PHE A 78 1.78 -3.61 -1.87
C PHE A 78 2.96 -4.07 -2.73
N THR A 79 4.12 -3.43 -2.63
CA THR A 79 5.35 -3.86 -3.29
C THR A 79 5.68 -5.33 -2.96
N ASP A 80 5.67 -5.72 -1.68
CA ASP A 80 5.93 -7.09 -1.25
C ASP A 80 4.88 -8.08 -1.80
N CYS A 81 3.60 -7.67 -1.78
CA CYS A 81 2.52 -8.46 -2.38
C CYS A 81 2.76 -8.68 -3.89
N MET A 82 3.15 -7.65 -4.63
CA MET A 82 3.45 -7.77 -6.07
C MET A 82 4.60 -8.73 -6.34
N LEU A 83 5.69 -8.60 -5.61
CA LEU A 83 6.86 -9.46 -5.76
C LEU A 83 6.57 -10.93 -5.46
N GLN A 84 5.79 -11.20 -4.40
CA GLN A 84 5.36 -12.56 -4.03
C GLN A 84 4.40 -13.17 -5.08
N ASN A 85 3.69 -12.33 -5.84
CA ASN A 85 2.80 -12.76 -6.92
C ASN A 85 3.45 -12.70 -8.31
N GLY A 86 4.78 -12.64 -8.38
CA GLY A 86 5.54 -12.86 -9.60
C GLY A 86 5.85 -11.61 -10.42
N ALA A 87 5.67 -10.41 -9.87
CA ALA A 87 6.16 -9.19 -10.53
C ALA A 87 7.69 -9.26 -10.73
N VAL A 88 8.15 -8.92 -11.91
CA VAL A 88 9.59 -8.96 -12.27
C VAL A 88 10.30 -7.65 -11.93
N LYS A 89 9.54 -6.55 -11.84
CA LYS A 89 10.03 -5.24 -11.40
C LYS A 89 8.92 -4.46 -10.73
N VAL A 90 9.24 -3.71 -9.67
CA VAL A 90 8.29 -2.82 -8.98
C VAL A 90 8.94 -1.46 -8.74
N TYR A 91 8.36 -0.42 -9.32
CA TYR A 91 8.68 0.97 -8.98
C TYR A 91 7.90 1.37 -7.71
N SER A 92 8.59 1.48 -6.59
CA SER A 92 7.99 1.85 -5.30
C SER A 92 8.12 3.34 -5.07
N ILE A 93 7.05 4.09 -5.35
CA ILE A 93 7.03 5.55 -5.38
C ILE A 93 6.34 6.08 -4.11
N ASP A 94 7.04 6.94 -3.37
CA ASP A 94 6.51 7.61 -2.18
C ASP A 94 7.11 9.02 -2.01
N VAL A 95 6.30 9.95 -1.49
CA VAL A 95 6.77 11.30 -1.12
C VAL A 95 7.59 11.28 0.17
N GLY A 96 7.43 10.26 1.00
CA GLY A 96 8.19 10.03 2.22
C GLY A 96 9.63 9.60 1.95
N HIS A 97 10.37 9.40 3.03
CA HIS A 97 11.76 8.96 2.98
C HIS A 97 12.07 7.97 4.09
N GLY A 98 12.84 6.92 3.76
CA GLY A 98 13.30 5.92 4.73
C GLY A 98 12.17 5.03 5.27
N GLN A 99 11.03 4.94 4.57
CA GLN A 99 9.89 4.17 5.03
C GLN A 99 9.86 2.74 4.46
N LEU A 100 10.36 2.56 3.24
CA LEU A 100 10.34 1.26 2.57
C LEU A 100 11.16 0.24 3.40
N ASP A 101 10.57 -0.93 3.63
CA ASP A 101 11.22 -2.01 4.39
C ASP A 101 12.58 -2.37 3.81
N TRP A 102 13.55 -2.64 4.69
CA TRP A 102 14.93 -2.95 4.31
C TRP A 102 15.05 -4.14 3.37
N LYS A 103 14.23 -5.16 3.55
CA LYS A 103 14.18 -6.34 2.67
C LYS A 103 13.83 -5.93 1.23
N LEU A 104 12.84 -5.06 1.07
CA LEU A 104 12.40 -4.60 -0.25
C LEU A 104 13.40 -3.65 -0.90
N ARG A 105 14.00 -2.79 -0.09
CA ARG A 105 15.02 -1.84 -0.56
C ARG A 105 16.26 -2.53 -1.14
N ASN A 106 16.56 -3.75 -0.70
CA ASN A 106 17.68 -4.55 -1.18
C ASN A 106 17.28 -5.64 -2.21
N ASP A 107 16.01 -5.72 -2.60
CA ASP A 107 15.57 -6.62 -3.66
C ASP A 107 15.87 -5.98 -5.02
N GLU A 108 16.63 -6.67 -5.87
CA GLU A 108 17.07 -6.16 -7.19
C GLU A 108 15.90 -5.85 -8.14
N ARG A 109 14.71 -6.40 -7.87
CA ARG A 109 13.49 -6.15 -8.64
C ARG A 109 12.80 -4.85 -8.23
N VAL A 110 13.22 -4.22 -7.12
CA VAL A 110 12.60 -3.00 -6.57
C VAL A 110 13.39 -1.77 -6.95
N VAL A 111 12.74 -0.85 -7.62
CA VAL A 111 13.25 0.51 -7.84
C VAL A 111 12.65 1.44 -6.79
N CYS A 112 13.42 1.77 -5.77
CA CYS A 112 13.00 2.63 -4.67
C CYS A 112 13.02 4.11 -5.08
N MET A 113 11.83 4.70 -5.26
CA MET A 113 11.65 6.11 -5.64
C MET A 113 11.02 6.91 -4.50
N GLU A 114 11.76 7.06 -3.42
CA GLU A 114 11.36 7.91 -2.28
C GLU A 114 11.58 9.40 -2.58
N ARG A 115 10.96 10.30 -1.78
CA ARG A 115 10.91 11.76 -2.01
C ARG A 115 10.40 12.12 -3.40
N THR A 116 9.60 11.23 -3.99
CA THR A 116 9.11 11.35 -5.36
C THR A 116 7.61 11.56 -5.35
N ASN A 117 7.16 12.65 -5.96
CA ASN A 117 5.75 12.92 -6.13
C ASN A 117 5.30 12.44 -7.50
N ILE A 118 4.44 11.43 -7.53
CA ILE A 118 3.93 10.81 -8.75
C ILE A 118 3.38 11.81 -9.78
N ARG A 119 2.87 12.96 -9.33
CA ARG A 119 2.33 13.98 -10.23
C ARG A 119 3.36 14.58 -11.19
N TYR A 120 4.63 14.43 -10.89
CA TYR A 120 5.74 14.99 -11.65
C TYR A 120 6.63 13.93 -12.29
N VAL A 121 6.33 12.65 -12.08
CA VAL A 121 7.04 11.56 -12.74
C VAL A 121 6.61 11.49 -14.21
N VAL A 122 7.57 11.41 -15.09
CA VAL A 122 7.39 11.30 -16.54
C VAL A 122 7.95 9.97 -17.04
N PRO A 123 7.58 9.51 -18.25
CA PRO A 123 8.10 8.24 -18.81
C PRO A 123 9.61 8.14 -18.81
N GLU A 124 10.31 9.26 -18.94
CA GLU A 124 11.79 9.33 -18.97
C GLU A 124 12.43 9.04 -17.60
N ASP A 125 11.67 9.12 -16.51
CA ASP A 125 12.13 8.82 -15.13
C ASP A 125 12.11 7.32 -14.84
N ILE A 126 11.43 6.52 -15.65
CA ILE A 126 11.31 5.07 -15.52
C ILE A 126 11.88 4.38 -16.75
N GLN A 127 12.44 3.19 -16.56
CA GLN A 127 13.06 2.44 -17.67
C GLN A 127 12.03 1.79 -18.60
N GLU A 128 10.88 1.41 -18.05
CA GLU A 128 9.81 0.68 -18.74
C GLU A 128 8.46 1.13 -18.20
N LEU A 129 7.46 1.21 -19.08
CA LEU A 129 6.09 1.49 -18.68
C LEU A 129 5.53 0.34 -17.83
N SER A 130 4.68 0.69 -16.88
CA SER A 130 4.05 -0.28 -15.98
C SER A 130 2.88 -0.98 -16.66
N GLN A 131 2.76 -2.29 -16.45
CA GLN A 131 1.62 -3.09 -16.87
C GLN A 131 0.56 -3.22 -15.78
N PHE A 132 0.94 -2.92 -14.54
CA PHE A 132 0.02 -2.89 -13.41
C PHE A 132 0.45 -1.82 -12.40
N THR A 133 -0.49 -1.04 -11.93
CA THR A 133 -0.22 -0.03 -10.89
C THR A 133 -1.21 -0.15 -9.74
N SER A 134 -0.70 -0.19 -8.50
CA SER A 134 -1.50 0.05 -7.30
C SER A 134 -1.37 1.49 -6.81
N ILE A 135 -2.46 2.05 -6.24
CA ILE A 135 -2.47 3.39 -5.69
C ILE A 135 -3.10 3.38 -4.29
N ASP A 136 -2.29 3.66 -3.26
CA ASP A 136 -2.74 3.82 -1.85
C ASP A 136 -2.21 5.13 -1.26
N VAL A 137 -2.60 6.26 -1.85
CA VAL A 137 -2.16 7.61 -1.43
C VAL A 137 -3.05 8.19 -0.33
N SER A 138 -2.52 9.15 0.43
CA SER A 138 -3.23 9.88 1.47
C SER A 138 -3.08 11.38 1.28
N PHE A 139 -4.08 12.16 1.77
CA PHE A 139 -4.12 13.61 1.74
C PHE A 139 -4.13 14.25 0.34
N ILE A 140 -4.50 13.47 -0.66
CA ILE A 140 -4.65 13.92 -2.06
C ILE A 140 -5.78 13.14 -2.71
N SER A 141 -6.52 13.81 -3.61
CA SER A 141 -7.55 13.16 -4.42
C SER A 141 -6.92 12.32 -5.54
N LEU A 142 -7.53 11.17 -5.84
CA LEU A 142 -7.18 10.33 -6.97
C LEU A 142 -7.28 11.06 -8.32
N THR A 143 -8.16 12.04 -8.44
CA THR A 143 -8.27 12.86 -9.66
C THR A 143 -6.99 13.61 -10.02
N LYS A 144 -6.09 13.82 -9.04
CA LYS A 144 -4.77 14.45 -9.27
C LYS A 144 -3.66 13.44 -9.54
N VAL A 145 -3.92 12.16 -9.33
CA VAL A 145 -2.93 11.08 -9.40
C VAL A 145 -3.15 10.19 -10.62
N LEU A 146 -4.41 9.92 -10.98
CA LEU A 146 -4.76 8.97 -12.03
C LEU A 146 -4.20 9.35 -13.41
N LEU A 147 -4.24 10.63 -13.79
CA LEU A 147 -3.71 11.04 -15.10
C LEU A 147 -2.17 10.90 -15.19
N PRO A 148 -1.37 11.36 -14.22
CA PRO A 148 0.05 11.02 -14.17
C PRO A 148 0.33 9.52 -14.27
N VAL A 149 -0.39 8.71 -13.50
CA VAL A 149 -0.26 7.23 -13.56
C VAL A 149 -0.59 6.70 -14.95
N ARG A 150 -1.68 7.19 -15.59
CA ARG A 150 -2.08 6.76 -16.95
C ARG A 150 -0.95 6.94 -17.97
N ASN A 151 -0.18 8.02 -17.83
CA ASN A 151 0.95 8.32 -18.73
C ASN A 151 2.16 7.39 -18.53
N LEU A 152 2.21 6.65 -17.41
CA LEU A 152 3.26 5.71 -17.07
C LEU A 152 2.85 4.24 -17.27
N LEU A 153 1.64 4.00 -17.79
CA LEU A 153 1.11 2.68 -18.07
C LEU A 153 1.27 2.31 -19.53
N THR A 154 1.37 1.01 -19.78
CA THR A 154 1.14 0.45 -21.12
C THR A 154 -0.31 0.70 -21.55
N GLU A 155 -0.62 0.51 -22.83
CA GLU A 155 -1.96 0.75 -23.37
C GLU A 155 -3.02 -0.11 -22.68
N ASP A 156 -2.70 -1.36 -22.40
CA ASP A 156 -3.50 -2.38 -21.71
C ASP A 156 -3.24 -2.45 -20.20
N GLY A 157 -2.51 -1.48 -19.64
CA GLY A 157 -2.14 -1.47 -18.24
C GLY A 157 -3.32 -1.36 -17.29
N GLU A 158 -3.27 -2.14 -16.21
CA GLU A 158 -4.32 -2.25 -15.19
C GLU A 158 -4.00 -1.38 -13.96
N VAL A 159 -5.03 -0.85 -13.31
CA VAL A 159 -4.90 -0.06 -12.07
C VAL A 159 -5.84 -0.60 -10.99
N VAL A 160 -5.29 -0.78 -9.79
CA VAL A 160 -6.06 -0.95 -8.56
C VAL A 160 -5.79 0.24 -7.64
N CYS A 161 -6.83 1.01 -7.31
CA CYS A 161 -6.67 2.16 -6.43
C CYS A 161 -7.61 2.10 -5.22
N LEU A 162 -7.15 2.62 -4.09
CA LEU A 162 -7.96 2.79 -2.89
C LEU A 162 -8.68 4.15 -2.93
N ILE A 163 -10.01 4.11 -3.05
CA ILE A 163 -10.85 5.29 -2.89
C ILE A 163 -11.03 5.56 -1.39
N LYS A 164 -10.57 6.70 -0.94
CA LYS A 164 -10.65 7.13 0.47
C LYS A 164 -11.55 8.35 0.56
N PRO A 165 -12.82 8.21 0.94
CA PRO A 165 -13.78 9.31 0.92
C PRO A 165 -13.32 10.57 1.66
N GLN A 166 -12.57 10.42 2.74
CA GLN A 166 -12.05 11.55 3.52
C GLN A 166 -11.05 12.44 2.76
N PHE A 167 -10.45 11.96 1.67
CA PHE A 167 -9.54 12.73 0.83
C PHE A 167 -10.16 13.20 -0.49
N GLU A 168 -11.41 12.78 -0.74
CA GLU A 168 -12.14 13.07 -1.96
C GLU A 168 -13.32 14.04 -1.73
N ALA A 169 -14.01 13.94 -0.60
CA ALA A 169 -15.34 14.50 -0.39
C ALA A 169 -15.39 15.99 -0.01
N GLY A 170 -14.26 16.69 0.07
CA GLY A 170 -14.25 18.07 0.60
C GLY A 170 -14.35 18.12 2.13
N ARG A 171 -13.80 19.21 2.71
CA ARG A 171 -13.66 19.33 4.18
C ARG A 171 -14.97 19.33 4.93
N GLU A 172 -16.01 19.91 4.35
CA GLU A 172 -17.34 20.08 4.93
C GLU A 172 -18.08 18.75 5.15
N LYS A 173 -17.74 17.72 4.38
CA LYS A 173 -18.31 16.37 4.47
C LYS A 173 -17.51 15.42 5.37
N VAL A 174 -16.37 15.86 5.87
CA VAL A 174 -15.49 15.06 6.73
C VAL A 174 -15.74 15.40 8.20
N GLY A 175 -16.11 14.39 8.98
CA GLY A 175 -16.38 14.55 10.41
C GLY A 175 -15.13 14.90 11.24
N LYS A 176 -15.34 15.31 12.49
CA LYS A 176 -14.27 15.77 13.42
C LYS A 176 -13.12 14.76 13.62
N LYS A 177 -13.37 13.47 13.42
CA LYS A 177 -12.35 12.40 13.50
C LYS A 177 -11.67 12.11 12.16
N GLY A 178 -11.89 12.90 11.12
CA GLY A 178 -11.33 12.64 9.79
C GLY A 178 -12.03 11.49 9.05
N VAL A 179 -13.28 11.17 9.41
CA VAL A 179 -14.04 10.05 8.84
C VAL A 179 -15.29 10.56 8.15
N VAL A 180 -15.57 10.06 6.95
CA VAL A 180 -16.84 10.24 6.25
C VAL A 180 -17.74 9.05 6.59
N ARG A 181 -18.91 9.31 7.20
CA ARG A 181 -19.84 8.26 7.67
C ARG A 181 -21.10 8.16 6.82
N ASP A 182 -21.42 9.21 6.06
CA ASP A 182 -22.62 9.24 5.24
C ASP A 182 -22.48 8.36 4.00
N PRO A 183 -23.32 7.32 3.84
CA PRO A 183 -23.30 6.45 2.67
C PRO A 183 -23.58 7.19 1.36
N ALA A 184 -24.33 8.30 1.40
CA ALA A 184 -24.59 9.12 0.21
C ALA A 184 -23.30 9.78 -0.28
N VAL A 185 -22.49 10.30 0.64
CA VAL A 185 -21.18 10.88 0.32
C VAL A 185 -20.22 9.81 -0.22
N HIS A 186 -20.27 8.60 0.31
CA HIS A 186 -19.45 7.49 -0.23
C HIS A 186 -19.82 7.21 -1.71
N ARG A 187 -21.12 7.16 -2.04
CA ARG A 187 -21.58 6.95 -3.43
C ARG A 187 -21.14 8.10 -4.34
N GLU A 188 -21.38 9.34 -3.91
CA GLU A 188 -20.95 10.54 -4.65
C GLU A 188 -19.46 10.51 -4.98
N VAL A 189 -18.62 10.15 -4.00
CA VAL A 189 -17.16 10.04 -4.19
C VAL A 189 -16.82 8.94 -5.19
N ILE A 190 -17.43 7.77 -5.08
CA ILE A 190 -17.21 6.67 -6.02
C ILE A 190 -17.59 7.09 -7.45
N GLU A 191 -18.76 7.70 -7.62
CA GLU A 191 -19.25 8.20 -8.92
C GLU A 191 -18.29 9.25 -9.50
N MET A 192 -17.84 10.20 -8.69
CA MET A 192 -16.90 11.25 -9.11
C MET A 192 -15.55 10.66 -9.56
N VAL A 193 -14.97 9.75 -8.78
CA VAL A 193 -13.68 9.12 -9.15
C VAL A 193 -13.83 8.25 -10.39
N THR A 194 -14.93 7.51 -10.50
CA THR A 194 -15.24 6.67 -11.67
C THR A 194 -15.39 7.50 -12.93
N ALA A 195 -16.18 8.57 -12.87
CA ALA A 195 -16.39 9.49 -14.00
C ALA A 195 -15.09 10.16 -14.44
N TYR A 196 -14.26 10.57 -13.49
CA TYR A 196 -12.93 11.12 -13.80
C TYR A 196 -12.03 10.07 -14.48
N ALA A 197 -11.97 8.86 -13.96
CA ALA A 197 -11.19 7.77 -14.56
C ALA A 197 -11.62 7.52 -16.01
N GLN A 198 -12.93 7.47 -16.28
CA GLN A 198 -13.48 7.34 -17.63
C GLN A 198 -13.06 8.50 -18.55
N SER A 199 -13.05 9.74 -18.04
CA SER A 199 -12.69 10.94 -18.81
C SER A 199 -11.23 10.94 -19.29
N ILE A 200 -10.38 10.15 -18.65
CA ILE A 200 -8.95 9.97 -18.98
C ILE A 200 -8.64 8.58 -19.56
N SER A 201 -9.64 7.94 -20.17
CA SER A 201 -9.52 6.67 -20.90
C SER A 201 -9.21 5.44 -20.04
N PHE A 202 -9.61 5.43 -18.76
CA PHE A 202 -9.76 4.18 -18.02
C PHE A 202 -11.16 3.59 -18.21
N ALA A 203 -11.26 2.26 -18.12
CA ALA A 203 -12.52 1.51 -18.09
C ALA A 203 -12.71 0.89 -16.69
N PRO A 204 -13.32 1.61 -15.71
CA PRO A 204 -13.57 1.05 -14.39
C PRO A 204 -14.47 -0.18 -14.46
N CYS A 205 -14.00 -1.33 -13.97
CA CYS A 205 -14.66 -2.62 -14.12
C CYS A 205 -15.19 -3.16 -12.80
N HIS A 206 -14.49 -2.91 -11.70
CA HIS A 206 -14.74 -3.57 -10.43
C HIS A 206 -14.67 -2.60 -9.26
N LEU A 207 -15.47 -2.87 -8.24
CA LEU A 207 -15.44 -2.15 -6.95
C LEU A 207 -15.65 -3.15 -5.81
N GLU A 208 -14.83 -3.06 -4.77
CA GLU A 208 -14.93 -3.93 -3.60
C GLU A 208 -14.46 -3.18 -2.33
N PHE A 209 -14.97 -3.59 -1.18
CA PHE A 209 -14.55 -3.04 0.10
C PHE A 209 -13.16 -3.54 0.50
N SER A 210 -12.34 -2.61 1.02
CA SER A 210 -11.05 -2.96 1.63
C SER A 210 -11.23 -3.96 2.79
N PRO A 211 -10.38 -4.99 2.89
CA PRO A 211 -10.39 -5.90 4.05
C PRO A 211 -9.87 -5.23 5.33
N ILE A 212 -9.20 -4.10 5.18
CA ILE A 212 -8.66 -3.31 6.30
C ILE A 212 -9.52 -2.05 6.42
N LYS A 213 -10.21 -1.93 7.55
CA LYS A 213 -10.95 -0.71 7.88
C LYS A 213 -10.01 0.43 8.23
N GLY A 214 -10.40 1.65 7.87
CA GLY A 214 -9.76 2.87 8.34
C GLY A 214 -10.06 3.16 9.82
N PRO A 215 -9.62 4.31 10.35
CA PRO A 215 -9.98 4.76 11.69
C PRO A 215 -11.51 4.86 11.85
N GLU A 216 -12.03 4.47 13.02
CA GLU A 216 -13.46 4.55 13.37
C GLU A 216 -13.82 5.89 14.04
#